data_a03dba6a336fdb6ebf237e53b0c85f27
#
_entry.id   a03dba6a336fdb6ebf237e53b0c85f27
#
_cell.length_a   1.000
_cell.length_b   1.000
_cell.length_c   1.000
_cell.angle_alpha   90.00
_cell.angle_beta   90.00
_cell.angle_gamma   90.00
#
_symmetry.space_group_name_H-M   'P 1'
#
loop_
_entity.id
_entity.type
_entity.pdbx_description
1 polymer ?
#
loop_
_entity_poly.entity_id
_entity_poly.type
_entity_poly.pdbx_seq_one_letter_code
_entity_poly.pdbx_strand_id
1 'polypeptide(L)'
;DEVALLVDGVTKLGQLSYSADKVDEQAENLRKMFLAMAKDIRVILIKLADRLHNMRTLKYMRPEKQKEKARETMDIYAPIAQRLGISKVKIELDDLALKYLQPEVYYDLVAQIADKKSVREKYVKSIVAEVKQHMENAHIEADVQGRVKHFFSIYKKMVNQDKTLDQIYDLFAVRILVDSVKDCYAALGVIHEMYKPIPGRFKDYIAMPKANMYQSLHTTLIGPKGQPFEIQIRTYEMHRTAEYGIAAHWKYKES
;
A
#
# COMPACT_ATOMS: atom_id res chain seq x y z
N ASP A 1 -13.84 30.88 11.69
CA ASP A 1 -13.02 29.97 12.49
C ASP A 1 -12.64 28.74 11.62
N GLU A 2 -11.34 28.47 11.50
CA GLU A 2 -10.78 27.40 10.66
C GLU A 2 -11.29 26.02 11.09
N VAL A 3 -11.41 25.78 12.39
CA VAL A 3 -11.94 24.53 12.94
C VAL A 3 -13.39 24.32 12.54
N ALA A 4 -14.22 25.38 12.57
CA ALA A 4 -15.62 25.31 12.17
C ALA A 4 -15.79 24.92 10.69
N LEU A 5 -14.91 25.42 9.81
CA LEU A 5 -14.91 25.05 8.39
C LEU A 5 -14.57 23.58 8.18
N LEU A 6 -13.60 23.04 8.93
CA LEU A 6 -13.24 21.63 8.88
C LEU A 6 -14.37 20.75 9.39
N VAL A 7 -14.99 21.10 10.50
CA VAL A 7 -16.14 20.37 11.09
C VAL A 7 -17.32 20.37 10.11
N ASP A 8 -17.66 21.53 9.53
CA ASP A 8 -18.73 21.62 8.52
C ASP A 8 -18.43 20.73 7.30
N GLY A 9 -17.21 20.76 6.79
CA GLY A 9 -16.79 19.92 5.66
C GLY A 9 -16.91 18.43 5.97
N VAL A 10 -16.42 17.97 7.12
CA VAL A 10 -16.49 16.56 7.53
C VAL A 10 -17.93 16.11 7.75
N THR A 11 -18.78 16.96 8.34
CA THR A 11 -20.21 16.68 8.60
C THR A 11 -20.98 16.53 7.30
N LYS A 12 -20.78 17.45 6.35
CA LYS A 12 -21.42 17.38 5.02
C LYS A 12 -21.03 16.11 4.25
N LEU A 13 -19.76 15.69 4.33
CA LEU A 13 -19.33 14.42 3.76
C LEU A 13 -19.96 13.21 4.45
N GLY A 14 -20.25 13.29 5.75
CA GLY A 14 -20.91 12.24 6.52
C GLY A 14 -22.39 12.04 6.15
N GLN A 15 -23.03 13.04 5.54
CA GLN A 15 -24.43 12.99 5.10
C GLN A 15 -24.60 12.38 3.71
N LEU A 16 -23.51 12.04 3.01
CA LEU A 16 -23.60 11.35 1.72
C LEU A 16 -24.17 9.95 1.94
N SER A 17 -25.31 9.66 1.30
CA SER A 17 -25.90 8.33 1.31
C SER A 17 -25.13 7.41 0.36
N TYR A 18 -24.91 6.18 0.79
CA TYR A 18 -24.34 5.13 -0.06
C TYR A 18 -25.47 4.13 -0.41
N SER A 19 -25.78 4.02 -1.69
CA SER A 19 -26.68 3.00 -2.22
C SER A 19 -25.92 2.15 -3.24
N ALA A 20 -25.85 0.84 -3.00
CA ALA A 20 -25.15 -0.10 -3.87
C ALA A 20 -25.78 -0.24 -5.26
N ASP A 21 -27.07 0.15 -5.39
CA ASP A 21 -27.87 -0.12 -6.60
C ASP A 21 -27.94 1.07 -7.57
N LYS A 22 -27.31 2.22 -7.24
CA LYS A 22 -27.37 3.44 -8.06
C LYS A 22 -25.99 3.96 -8.41
N VAL A 23 -25.51 3.62 -9.61
CA VAL A 23 -24.23 4.08 -10.16
C VAL A 23 -24.15 5.62 -10.19
N ASP A 24 -25.26 6.30 -10.50
CA ASP A 24 -25.33 7.76 -10.55
C ASP A 24 -25.15 8.40 -9.16
N GLU A 25 -25.67 7.76 -8.10
CA GLU A 25 -25.53 8.23 -6.73
C GLU A 25 -24.09 8.09 -6.22
N GLN A 26 -23.40 7.01 -6.60
CA GLN A 26 -21.98 6.82 -6.30
C GLN A 26 -21.11 7.87 -6.99
N ALA A 27 -21.38 8.16 -8.26
CA ALA A 27 -20.67 9.19 -9.03
C ALA A 27 -20.86 10.58 -8.40
N GLU A 28 -22.09 10.91 -7.98
CA GLU A 28 -22.38 12.20 -7.35
C GLU A 28 -21.75 12.30 -5.94
N ASN A 29 -21.71 11.23 -5.17
CA ASN A 29 -21.03 11.19 -3.89
C ASN A 29 -19.50 11.40 -4.05
N LEU A 30 -18.88 10.73 -5.02
CA LEU A 30 -17.49 10.94 -5.37
C LEU A 30 -17.22 12.39 -5.79
N ARG A 31 -18.10 12.96 -6.63
CA ARG A 31 -17.98 14.36 -7.05
C ARG A 31 -18.05 15.33 -5.86
N LYS A 32 -18.98 15.15 -4.93
CA LYS A 32 -19.11 15.97 -3.72
C LYS A 32 -17.87 15.84 -2.83
N MET A 33 -17.33 14.64 -2.70
CA MET A 33 -16.09 14.41 -1.96
C MET A 33 -14.91 15.14 -2.62
N PHE A 34 -14.77 15.09 -3.94
CA PHE A 34 -13.74 15.84 -4.67
C PHE A 34 -13.90 17.35 -4.54
N LEU A 35 -15.11 17.87 -4.57
CA LEU A 35 -15.38 19.29 -4.34
C LEU A 35 -15.02 19.73 -2.92
N ALA A 36 -15.29 18.90 -1.92
CA ALA A 36 -14.89 19.17 -0.53
C ALA A 36 -13.36 19.13 -0.38
N MET A 37 -12.68 18.19 -1.04
CA MET A 37 -11.21 18.12 -1.09
C MET A 37 -10.58 19.36 -1.75
N ALA A 38 -11.23 19.90 -2.79
CA ALA A 38 -10.76 21.10 -3.46
C ALA A 38 -10.82 22.36 -2.58
N LYS A 39 -11.71 22.36 -1.57
CA LYS A 39 -11.80 23.44 -0.58
C LYS A 39 -10.75 23.32 0.51
N ASP A 40 -10.62 22.14 1.11
CA ASP A 40 -9.61 21.86 2.12
C ASP A 40 -9.31 20.35 2.19
N ILE A 41 -8.10 19.99 1.83
CA ILE A 41 -7.65 18.59 1.80
C ILE A 41 -7.67 17.91 3.18
N ARG A 42 -7.59 18.68 4.26
CA ARG A 42 -7.61 18.17 5.64
C ARG A 42 -8.94 17.49 5.95
N VAL A 43 -10.04 17.94 5.35
CA VAL A 43 -11.37 17.33 5.50
C VAL A 43 -11.35 15.85 5.10
N ILE A 44 -10.75 15.51 3.97
CA ILE A 44 -10.68 14.11 3.54
C ILE A 44 -9.71 13.29 4.37
N LEU A 45 -8.61 13.88 4.85
CA LEU A 45 -7.68 13.19 5.73
C LEU A 45 -8.34 12.80 7.04
N ILE A 46 -9.12 13.71 7.64
CA ILE A 46 -9.92 13.44 8.84
C ILE A 46 -10.93 12.33 8.54
N LYS A 47 -11.59 12.38 7.39
CA LYS A 47 -12.60 11.39 6.99
C LYS A 47 -12.00 10.01 6.73
N LEU A 48 -10.78 9.94 6.17
CA LEU A 48 -10.06 8.68 6.01
C LEU A 48 -9.64 8.09 7.36
N ALA A 49 -9.21 8.93 8.31
CA ALA A 49 -8.89 8.49 9.66
C ALA A 49 -10.12 7.96 10.42
N ASP A 50 -11.26 8.68 10.33
CA ASP A 50 -12.54 8.25 10.87
C ASP A 50 -12.98 6.90 10.25
N ARG A 51 -12.91 6.77 8.94
CA ARG A 51 -13.24 5.52 8.24
C ARG A 51 -12.34 4.36 8.68
N LEU A 52 -11.05 4.59 8.81
CA LEU A 52 -10.11 3.58 9.28
C LEU A 52 -10.44 3.12 10.71
N HIS A 53 -10.74 4.07 11.60
CA HIS A 53 -11.18 3.74 12.96
C HIS A 53 -12.46 2.90 12.95
N ASN A 54 -13.46 3.32 12.17
CA ASN A 54 -14.73 2.60 12.03
C ASN A 54 -14.53 1.17 11.49
N MET A 55 -13.63 0.99 10.53
CA MET A 55 -13.32 -0.33 9.98
C MET A 55 -12.61 -1.24 11.00
N ARG A 56 -11.72 -0.69 11.82
CA ARG A 56 -11.06 -1.44 12.91
C ARG A 56 -12.04 -1.91 13.99
N THR A 57 -13.10 -1.15 14.21
CA THR A 57 -14.14 -1.42 15.23
C THR A 57 -15.42 -2.03 14.66
N LEU A 58 -15.43 -2.40 13.39
CA LEU A 58 -16.61 -2.83 12.63
C LEU A 58 -17.28 -4.08 13.21
N LYS A 59 -16.54 -4.92 13.95
CA LYS A 59 -17.02 -6.13 14.62
C LYS A 59 -18.18 -5.86 15.63
N TYR A 60 -18.32 -4.64 16.11
CA TYR A 60 -19.39 -4.27 17.05
C TYR A 60 -20.68 -3.84 16.37
N MET A 61 -20.71 -3.77 15.04
CA MET A 61 -21.90 -3.46 14.26
C MET A 61 -22.66 -4.72 13.85
N ARG A 62 -23.93 -4.55 13.46
CA ARG A 62 -24.75 -5.64 12.90
C ARG A 62 -24.16 -6.12 11.56
N PRO A 63 -24.29 -7.42 11.20
CA PRO A 63 -23.68 -8.00 10.00
C PRO A 63 -24.01 -7.26 8.69
N GLU A 64 -25.26 -6.79 8.55
CA GLU A 64 -25.69 -6.05 7.35
C GLU A 64 -24.92 -4.73 7.23
N LYS A 65 -24.77 -4.01 8.35
CA LYS A 65 -24.01 -2.77 8.41
C LYS A 65 -22.50 -2.99 8.23
N GLN A 66 -21.97 -4.13 8.69
CA GLN A 66 -20.58 -4.49 8.43
C GLN A 66 -20.33 -4.61 6.93
N LYS A 67 -21.18 -5.33 6.19
CA LYS A 67 -21.06 -5.50 4.73
C LYS A 67 -21.24 -4.18 3.97
N GLU A 68 -22.23 -3.38 4.36
CA GLU A 68 -22.48 -2.05 3.77
C GLU A 68 -21.24 -1.15 3.91
N LYS A 69 -20.71 -1.02 5.13
CA LYS A 69 -19.54 -0.18 5.40
C LYS A 69 -18.25 -0.69 4.74
N ALA A 70 -18.07 -2.01 4.68
CA ALA A 70 -16.95 -2.62 4.00
C ALA A 70 -17.01 -2.36 2.48
N ARG A 71 -18.19 -2.45 1.86
CA ARG A 71 -18.38 -2.15 0.44
C ARG A 71 -18.14 -0.67 0.13
N GLU A 72 -18.75 0.23 0.90
CA GLU A 72 -18.50 1.67 0.80
C GLU A 72 -16.99 2.01 0.93
N THR A 73 -16.30 1.34 1.83
CA THR A 73 -14.86 1.50 2.02
C THR A 73 -14.07 1.07 0.79
N MET A 74 -14.39 -0.08 0.21
CA MET A 74 -13.71 -0.61 -0.97
C MET A 74 -13.98 0.22 -2.22
N ASP A 75 -15.21 0.69 -2.39
CA ASP A 75 -15.65 1.38 -3.59
C ASP A 75 -15.28 2.88 -3.59
N ILE A 76 -15.18 3.51 -2.41
CA ILE A 76 -15.00 4.96 -2.28
C ILE A 76 -13.70 5.31 -1.56
N TYR A 77 -13.54 4.91 -0.29
CA TYR A 77 -12.46 5.43 0.56
C TYR A 77 -11.08 4.88 0.21
N ALA A 78 -10.97 3.60 -0.10
CA ALA A 78 -9.70 3.00 -0.52
C ALA A 78 -9.20 3.57 -1.86
N PRO A 79 -10.04 3.78 -2.90
CA PRO A 79 -9.66 4.50 -4.12
C PRO A 79 -9.22 5.93 -3.88
N ILE A 80 -9.86 6.67 -2.96
CA ILE A 80 -9.44 8.03 -2.61
C ILE A 80 -8.06 8.02 -1.94
N ALA A 81 -7.85 7.16 -0.95
CA ALA A 81 -6.55 7.00 -0.32
C ALA A 81 -5.45 6.64 -1.34
N GLN A 82 -5.77 5.80 -2.33
CA GLN A 82 -4.87 5.45 -3.44
C GLN A 82 -4.50 6.68 -4.28
N ARG A 83 -5.47 7.53 -4.64
CA ARG A 83 -5.23 8.74 -5.44
C ARG A 83 -4.39 9.77 -4.69
N LEU A 84 -4.59 9.87 -3.38
CA LEU A 84 -3.82 10.76 -2.51
C LEU A 84 -2.44 10.19 -2.14
N GLY A 85 -2.12 8.97 -2.58
CA GLY A 85 -0.84 8.31 -2.29
C GLY A 85 -0.69 7.83 -0.84
N ILE A 86 -1.78 7.82 -0.04
CA ILE A 86 -1.76 7.40 1.38
C ILE A 86 -1.85 5.88 1.46
N SER A 87 -0.76 5.22 1.02
CA SER A 87 -0.74 3.77 0.85
C SER A 87 -0.94 3.00 2.15
N LYS A 88 -0.46 3.53 3.27
CA LYS A 88 -0.60 2.89 4.58
C LYS A 88 -2.07 2.73 4.98
N VAL A 89 -2.85 3.78 4.84
CA VAL A 89 -4.31 3.76 5.12
C VAL A 89 -5.04 2.91 4.09
N LYS A 90 -4.74 3.12 2.80
CA LYS A 90 -5.37 2.37 1.69
C LYS A 90 -5.26 0.87 1.88
N ILE A 91 -4.08 0.37 2.20
CA ILE A 91 -3.79 -1.05 2.38
C ILE A 91 -4.62 -1.64 3.53
N GLU A 92 -4.65 -0.95 4.67
CA GLU A 92 -5.41 -1.42 5.83
C GLU A 92 -6.93 -1.40 5.57
N LEU A 93 -7.43 -0.37 4.87
CA LEU A 93 -8.83 -0.30 4.45
C LEU A 93 -9.20 -1.46 3.52
N ASP A 94 -8.35 -1.77 2.54
CA ASP A 94 -8.56 -2.89 1.62
C ASP A 94 -8.59 -4.24 2.35
N ASP A 95 -7.63 -4.49 3.24
CA ASP A 95 -7.55 -5.76 3.98
C ASP A 95 -8.74 -5.94 4.92
N LEU A 96 -9.15 -4.86 5.61
CA LEU A 96 -10.34 -4.89 6.48
C LEU A 96 -11.63 -5.06 5.66
N ALA A 97 -11.75 -4.38 4.51
CA ALA A 97 -12.91 -4.54 3.65
C ALA A 97 -13.03 -5.98 3.10
N LEU A 98 -11.93 -6.58 2.64
CA LEU A 98 -11.90 -7.98 2.21
C LEU A 98 -12.37 -8.93 3.33
N LYS A 99 -11.89 -8.71 4.56
CA LYS A 99 -12.27 -9.53 5.72
C LYS A 99 -13.77 -9.59 5.95
N TYR A 100 -14.49 -8.47 5.76
CA TYR A 100 -15.94 -8.40 6.01
C TYR A 100 -16.78 -8.73 4.77
N LEU A 101 -16.26 -8.50 3.57
CA LEU A 101 -16.96 -8.82 2.32
C LEU A 101 -16.83 -10.28 1.92
N GLN A 102 -15.64 -10.86 2.13
CA GLN A 102 -15.32 -12.24 1.75
C GLN A 102 -14.51 -12.93 2.88
N PRO A 103 -15.14 -13.18 4.03
CA PRO A 103 -14.45 -13.71 5.21
C PRO A 103 -13.80 -15.07 4.96
N GLU A 104 -14.46 -15.96 4.24
CA GLU A 104 -13.89 -17.28 3.91
C GLU A 104 -12.58 -17.17 3.15
N VAL A 105 -12.56 -16.33 2.11
CA VAL A 105 -11.35 -16.07 1.30
C VAL A 105 -10.26 -15.40 2.14
N TYR A 106 -10.63 -14.44 2.97
CA TYR A 106 -9.68 -13.75 3.83
C TYR A 106 -9.00 -14.71 4.83
N TYR A 107 -9.78 -15.51 5.54
CA TYR A 107 -9.23 -16.44 6.55
C TYR A 107 -8.48 -17.61 5.92
N ASP A 108 -8.91 -18.09 4.74
CA ASP A 108 -8.15 -19.09 3.97
C ASP A 108 -6.77 -18.56 3.56
N LEU A 109 -6.70 -17.32 3.06
CA LEU A 109 -5.42 -16.67 2.75
C LEU A 109 -4.53 -16.51 3.98
N VAL A 110 -5.11 -16.10 5.12
CA VAL A 110 -4.38 -16.00 6.40
C VAL A 110 -3.77 -17.35 6.78
N ALA A 111 -4.54 -18.43 6.69
CA ALA A 111 -4.08 -19.78 7.02
C ALA A 111 -2.96 -20.24 6.06
N GLN A 112 -3.16 -20.12 4.76
CA GLN A 112 -2.17 -20.52 3.76
C GLN A 112 -0.84 -19.73 3.88
N ILE A 113 -0.92 -18.43 4.21
CA ILE A 113 0.27 -17.61 4.43
C ILE A 113 0.97 -18.01 5.73
N ALA A 114 0.22 -18.33 6.79
CA ALA A 114 0.77 -18.76 8.06
C ALA A 114 1.53 -20.10 7.95
N ASP A 115 0.99 -21.08 7.25
CA ASP A 115 1.62 -22.39 7.04
C ASP A 115 3.01 -22.29 6.40
N LYS A 116 3.17 -21.35 5.48
CA LYS A 116 4.43 -21.16 4.73
C LYS A 116 5.35 -20.11 5.36
N LYS A 117 4.92 -19.49 6.46
CA LYS A 117 5.60 -18.35 7.07
C LYS A 117 7.04 -18.63 7.45
N SER A 118 7.31 -19.74 8.12
CA SER A 118 8.65 -20.07 8.65
C SER A 118 9.69 -20.28 7.54
N VAL A 119 9.34 -20.99 6.48
CA VAL A 119 10.23 -21.26 5.34
C VAL A 119 10.53 -19.96 4.58
N ARG A 120 9.50 -19.14 4.38
CA ARG A 120 9.60 -17.89 3.64
C ARG A 120 10.34 -16.81 4.43
N GLU A 121 10.12 -16.71 5.74
CA GLU A 121 10.89 -15.80 6.60
C GLU A 121 12.38 -16.14 6.59
N LYS A 122 12.74 -17.41 6.64
CA LYS A 122 14.15 -17.85 6.51
C LYS A 122 14.74 -17.43 5.16
N TYR A 123 13.99 -17.63 4.07
CA TYR A 123 14.41 -17.23 2.73
C TYR A 123 14.63 -15.72 2.62
N VAL A 124 13.65 -14.90 3.07
CA VAL A 124 13.76 -13.44 3.05
C VAL A 124 14.91 -12.95 3.94
N LYS A 125 15.06 -13.52 5.14
CA LYS A 125 16.15 -13.17 6.05
C LYS A 125 17.52 -13.45 5.43
N SER A 126 17.70 -14.55 4.70
CA SER A 126 18.96 -14.85 4.02
C SER A 126 19.28 -13.83 2.93
N ILE A 127 18.27 -13.45 2.12
CA ILE A 127 18.45 -12.42 1.08
C ILE A 127 18.76 -11.05 1.72
N VAL A 128 18.04 -10.67 2.77
CA VAL A 128 18.30 -9.40 3.48
C VAL A 128 19.72 -9.35 4.02
N ALA A 129 20.20 -10.42 4.63
CA ALA A 129 21.56 -10.49 5.15
C ALA A 129 22.62 -10.38 4.05
N GLU A 130 22.43 -11.11 2.94
CA GLU A 130 23.34 -11.08 1.79
C GLU A 130 23.36 -9.69 1.13
N VAL A 131 22.19 -9.09 0.91
CA VAL A 131 22.08 -7.74 0.35
C VAL A 131 22.74 -6.70 1.25
N LYS A 132 22.51 -6.75 2.58
CA LYS A 132 23.21 -5.86 3.53
C LYS A 132 24.71 -5.93 3.38
N GLN A 133 25.27 -7.12 3.37
CA GLN A 133 26.71 -7.31 3.25
C GLN A 133 27.28 -6.73 1.95
N HIS A 134 26.56 -6.88 0.83
CA HIS A 134 27.00 -6.31 -0.45
C HIS A 134 26.88 -4.78 -0.49
N MET A 135 25.84 -4.20 0.15
CA MET A 135 25.75 -2.74 0.30
C MET A 135 26.89 -2.17 1.14
N GLU A 136 27.23 -2.83 2.26
CA GLU A 136 28.37 -2.44 3.10
C GLU A 136 29.70 -2.52 2.33
N ASN A 137 29.93 -3.60 1.57
CA ASN A 137 31.12 -3.77 0.75
C ASN A 137 31.23 -2.70 -0.37
N ALA A 138 30.09 -2.24 -0.87
CA ALA A 138 30.02 -1.16 -1.86
C ALA A 138 30.04 0.25 -1.24
N HIS A 139 30.19 0.36 0.08
CA HIS A 139 30.13 1.63 0.83
C HIS A 139 28.82 2.42 0.61
N ILE A 140 27.71 1.70 0.48
CA ILE A 140 26.36 2.28 0.38
C ILE A 140 25.68 2.11 1.74
N GLU A 141 25.38 3.23 2.41
CA GLU A 141 24.54 3.22 3.61
C GLU A 141 23.11 2.90 3.21
N ALA A 142 22.59 1.75 3.65
CA ALA A 142 21.28 1.27 3.28
C ALA A 142 20.58 0.56 4.43
N ASP A 143 19.30 0.86 4.62
CA ASP A 143 18.42 0.07 5.46
C ASP A 143 17.69 -0.98 4.58
N VAL A 144 18.03 -2.24 4.79
CA VAL A 144 17.49 -3.37 4.01
C VAL A 144 16.48 -4.12 4.86
N GLN A 145 15.25 -4.16 4.39
CA GLN A 145 14.11 -4.72 5.12
C GLN A 145 13.39 -5.78 4.27
N GLY A 146 13.03 -6.90 4.91
CA GLY A 146 12.07 -7.84 4.34
C GLY A 146 10.64 -7.30 4.47
N ARG A 147 9.82 -7.48 3.44
CA ARG A 147 8.43 -7.05 3.41
C ARG A 147 7.52 -8.18 2.97
N VAL A 148 6.45 -8.41 3.73
CA VAL A 148 5.33 -9.28 3.34
C VAL A 148 4.28 -8.43 2.60
N LYS A 149 3.76 -8.92 1.48
CA LYS A 149 2.64 -8.27 0.78
C LYS A 149 1.34 -8.43 1.55
N HIS A 150 0.47 -7.44 1.41
CA HIS A 150 -0.82 -7.37 2.08
C HIS A 150 -1.83 -8.34 1.44
N PHE A 151 -2.79 -8.83 2.24
CA PHE A 151 -3.76 -9.86 1.86
C PHE A 151 -4.57 -9.48 0.62
N PHE A 152 -5.12 -8.28 0.59
CA PHE A 152 -5.90 -7.83 -0.57
C PHE A 152 -5.07 -7.74 -1.85
N SER A 153 -3.80 -7.32 -1.76
CA SER A 153 -2.90 -7.29 -2.92
C SER A 153 -2.60 -8.68 -3.47
N ILE A 154 -2.48 -9.67 -2.58
CA ILE A 154 -2.32 -11.07 -2.93
C ILE A 154 -3.60 -11.60 -3.58
N TYR A 155 -4.74 -11.41 -2.94
CA TYR A 155 -6.06 -11.79 -3.44
C TYR A 155 -6.33 -11.25 -4.84
N LYS A 156 -6.12 -9.95 -5.04
CA LYS A 156 -6.29 -9.30 -6.34
C LYS A 156 -5.43 -9.90 -7.43
N LYS A 157 -4.19 -10.30 -7.12
CA LYS A 157 -3.32 -10.99 -8.07
C LYS A 157 -3.82 -12.39 -8.39
N MET A 158 -4.26 -13.15 -7.39
CA MET A 158 -4.83 -14.48 -7.58
C MET A 158 -6.02 -14.41 -8.52
N VAL A 159 -6.97 -13.50 -8.28
CA VAL A 159 -8.18 -13.32 -9.10
C VAL A 159 -7.84 -12.82 -10.51
N ASN A 160 -7.03 -11.75 -10.63
CA ASN A 160 -6.75 -11.15 -11.94
C ASN A 160 -5.87 -12.01 -12.85
N GLN A 161 -5.08 -12.92 -12.30
CA GLN A 161 -4.14 -13.77 -13.05
C GLN A 161 -4.56 -15.24 -13.06
N ASP A 162 -5.71 -15.57 -12.47
CA ASP A 162 -6.20 -16.93 -12.28
C ASP A 162 -5.11 -17.86 -11.71
N LYS A 163 -4.51 -17.43 -10.59
CA LYS A 163 -3.39 -18.11 -9.94
C LYS A 163 -3.71 -18.52 -8.51
N THR A 164 -3.18 -19.65 -8.11
CA THR A 164 -3.13 -20.07 -6.71
C THR A 164 -2.04 -19.29 -5.96
N LEU A 165 -2.09 -19.29 -4.63
CA LEU A 165 -1.08 -18.64 -3.80
C LEU A 165 0.34 -19.15 -4.10
N ASP A 166 0.50 -20.44 -4.42
CA ASP A 166 1.79 -21.06 -4.75
C ASP A 166 2.39 -20.56 -6.07
N GLN A 167 1.54 -20.11 -6.97
CA GLN A 167 1.94 -19.54 -8.25
C GLN A 167 2.24 -18.03 -8.18
N ILE A 168 2.03 -17.40 -7.00
CA ILE A 168 2.38 -16.01 -6.76
C ILE A 168 3.77 -15.95 -6.15
N TYR A 169 4.77 -15.75 -7.01
CA TYR A 169 6.19 -15.76 -6.63
C TYR A 169 6.65 -14.51 -5.85
N ASP A 170 5.91 -13.41 -5.92
CA ASP A 170 6.28 -12.13 -5.33
C ASP A 170 5.55 -11.81 -4.01
N LEU A 171 5.23 -12.84 -3.24
CA LEU A 171 4.62 -12.68 -1.90
C LEU A 171 5.52 -11.92 -0.94
N PHE A 172 6.83 -12.01 -1.15
CA PHE A 172 7.84 -11.32 -0.36
C PHE A 172 8.62 -10.38 -1.25
N ALA A 173 8.83 -9.20 -0.74
CA ALA A 173 9.69 -8.20 -1.34
C ALA A 173 10.79 -7.82 -0.34
N VAL A 174 11.91 -7.41 -0.85
CA VAL A 174 12.94 -6.72 -0.08
C VAL A 174 12.87 -5.24 -0.41
N ARG A 175 12.98 -4.41 0.60
CA ARG A 175 13.03 -2.96 0.46
C ARG A 175 14.40 -2.48 0.86
N ILE A 176 14.97 -1.59 0.06
CA ILE A 176 16.23 -0.92 0.32
C ILE A 176 15.94 0.58 0.42
N LEU A 177 16.23 1.17 1.57
CA LEU A 177 16.13 2.61 1.80
C LEU A 177 17.54 3.20 1.86
N VAL A 178 17.76 4.28 1.12
CA VAL A 178 19.03 4.99 1.01
C VAL A 178 18.81 6.50 1.11
N ASP A 179 19.89 7.28 1.27
CA ASP A 179 19.79 8.72 1.50
C ASP A 179 19.56 9.52 0.21
N SER A 180 20.11 9.07 -0.93
CA SER A 180 20.08 9.85 -2.16
C SER A 180 19.59 9.06 -3.37
N VAL A 181 19.13 9.79 -4.40
CA VAL A 181 18.79 9.22 -5.71
C VAL A 181 20.00 8.52 -6.34
N LYS A 182 21.19 9.09 -6.20
CA LYS A 182 22.42 8.48 -6.68
C LYS A 182 22.65 7.11 -6.05
N ASP A 183 22.42 7.00 -4.74
CA ASP A 183 22.57 5.73 -4.02
C ASP A 183 21.48 4.71 -4.41
N CYS A 184 20.28 5.16 -4.81
CA CYS A 184 19.28 4.27 -5.36
C CYS A 184 19.78 3.53 -6.61
N TYR A 185 20.39 4.25 -7.55
CA TYR A 185 20.92 3.65 -8.78
C TYR A 185 22.21 2.86 -8.53
N ALA A 186 23.04 3.29 -7.60
CA ALA A 186 24.22 2.53 -7.15
C ALA A 186 23.80 1.19 -6.53
N ALA A 187 22.82 1.20 -5.64
CA ALA A 187 22.25 -0.01 -5.05
C ALA A 187 21.65 -0.94 -6.12
N LEU A 188 20.95 -0.39 -7.12
CA LEU A 188 20.42 -1.17 -8.24
C LEU A 188 21.53 -1.90 -9.00
N GLY A 189 22.66 -1.23 -9.26
CA GLY A 189 23.84 -1.82 -9.89
C GLY A 189 24.36 -3.02 -9.10
N VAL A 190 24.56 -2.87 -7.79
CA VAL A 190 24.98 -3.94 -6.88
C VAL A 190 24.01 -5.13 -6.93
N ILE A 191 22.70 -4.85 -6.86
CA ILE A 191 21.68 -5.89 -6.87
C ILE A 191 21.64 -6.67 -8.20
N HIS A 192 21.80 -5.99 -9.33
CA HIS A 192 21.81 -6.63 -10.65
C HIS A 192 23.11 -7.40 -10.92
N GLU A 193 24.19 -7.09 -10.21
CA GLU A 193 25.41 -7.90 -10.20
C GLU A 193 25.21 -9.19 -9.37
N MET A 194 24.54 -9.08 -8.22
CA MET A 194 24.26 -10.23 -7.34
C MET A 194 23.25 -11.23 -7.91
N TYR A 195 22.19 -10.74 -8.53
CA TYR A 195 21.05 -11.55 -8.97
C TYR A 195 20.63 -11.20 -10.39
N LYS A 196 20.29 -12.21 -11.16
CA LYS A 196 19.83 -12.03 -12.54
C LYS A 196 18.43 -11.42 -12.59
N PRO A 197 18.25 -10.24 -13.21
CA PRO A 197 16.93 -9.66 -13.37
C PRO A 197 16.07 -10.41 -14.38
N ILE A 198 14.76 -10.47 -14.11
CA ILE A 198 13.78 -11.03 -15.04
C ILE A 198 13.44 -9.96 -16.09
N PRO A 199 13.60 -10.24 -17.39
CA PRO A 199 13.31 -9.30 -18.46
C PRO A 199 11.89 -8.74 -18.39
N GLY A 200 11.72 -7.43 -18.64
CA GLY A 200 10.42 -6.74 -18.62
C GLY A 200 9.81 -6.50 -17.23
N ARG A 201 10.51 -6.90 -16.16
CA ARG A 201 10.04 -6.72 -14.77
C ARG A 201 10.70 -5.56 -14.04
N PHE A 202 11.57 -4.81 -14.69
CA PHE A 202 12.15 -3.58 -14.14
C PHE A 202 11.22 -2.39 -14.37
N LYS A 203 11.03 -1.56 -13.35
CA LYS A 203 10.26 -0.31 -13.40
C LYS A 203 11.02 0.80 -12.68
N ASP A 204 11.27 1.89 -13.39
CA ASP A 204 11.87 3.09 -12.84
C ASP A 204 10.81 4.16 -12.59
N TYR A 205 10.27 4.16 -11.36
CA TYR A 205 9.36 5.21 -10.91
C TYR A 205 10.08 6.38 -10.22
N ILE A 206 11.41 6.39 -10.20
CA ILE A 206 12.18 7.58 -9.79
C ILE A 206 12.24 8.55 -10.96
N ALA A 207 12.64 8.07 -12.14
CA ALA A 207 12.68 8.87 -13.37
C ALA A 207 11.28 9.22 -13.89
N MET A 208 10.31 8.32 -13.74
CA MET A 208 8.92 8.51 -14.17
C MET A 208 7.95 8.24 -13.00
N PRO A 209 7.75 9.24 -12.11
CA PRO A 209 6.86 9.10 -10.95
C PRO A 209 5.42 8.78 -11.36
N LYS A 210 4.70 8.05 -10.51
CA LYS A 210 3.26 7.84 -10.69
C LYS A 210 2.47 9.13 -10.44
N ALA A 211 1.25 9.21 -10.94
CA ALA A 211 0.38 10.37 -10.77
C ALA A 211 0.13 10.76 -9.29
N ASN A 212 0.24 9.81 -8.37
CA ASN A 212 0.15 10.04 -6.93
C ASN A 212 1.52 10.32 -6.27
N MET A 213 2.52 10.77 -7.03
CA MET A 213 3.89 11.09 -6.59
C MET A 213 4.72 9.90 -6.07
N TYR A 214 4.24 8.67 -6.24
CA TYR A 214 5.01 7.49 -5.85
C TYR A 214 6.29 7.36 -6.66
N GLN A 215 7.42 7.22 -5.99
CA GLN A 215 8.75 7.00 -6.57
C GLN A 215 9.44 5.79 -5.93
N SER A 216 10.00 4.93 -6.74
CA SER A 216 10.82 3.78 -6.34
C SER A 216 11.40 3.10 -7.58
N LEU A 217 12.53 2.44 -7.46
CA LEU A 217 12.96 1.42 -8.44
C LEU A 217 12.34 0.10 -8.03
N HIS A 218 11.78 -0.64 -8.99
CA HIS A 218 11.28 -2.00 -8.79
C HIS A 218 12.00 -2.94 -9.74
N THR A 219 12.59 -3.98 -9.20
CA THR A 219 13.21 -5.04 -10.00
C THR A 219 12.80 -6.40 -9.47
N THR A 220 12.47 -7.33 -10.37
CA THR A 220 12.20 -8.71 -10.03
C THR A 220 13.39 -9.55 -10.44
N LEU A 221 13.90 -10.35 -9.53
CA LEU A 221 15.18 -11.06 -9.64
C LEU A 221 14.98 -12.56 -9.43
N ILE A 222 15.90 -13.35 -10.00
CA ILE A 222 15.96 -14.78 -9.73
C ILE A 222 16.88 -14.98 -8.52
N GLY A 223 16.30 -15.40 -7.41
CA GLY A 223 17.00 -15.63 -6.16
C GLY A 223 17.53 -17.07 -6.02
N PRO A 224 18.02 -17.40 -4.81
CA PRO A 224 18.50 -18.75 -4.51
C PRO A 224 17.45 -19.81 -4.86
N LYS A 225 17.90 -20.95 -5.35
CA LYS A 225 17.03 -22.07 -5.81
C LYS A 225 16.07 -21.72 -6.95
N GLY A 226 16.35 -20.65 -7.72
CA GLY A 226 15.53 -20.20 -8.83
C GLY A 226 14.21 -19.53 -8.44
N GLN A 227 14.03 -19.18 -7.18
CA GLN A 227 12.80 -18.51 -6.71
C GLN A 227 12.83 -17.02 -7.00
N PRO A 228 11.85 -16.47 -7.76
CA PRO A 228 11.77 -15.04 -8.00
C PRO A 228 11.40 -14.26 -6.74
N PHE A 229 11.97 -13.06 -6.60
CA PHE A 229 11.59 -12.08 -5.57
C PHE A 229 11.71 -10.66 -6.10
N GLU A 230 10.99 -9.73 -5.50
CA GLU A 230 11.01 -8.31 -5.87
C GLU A 230 11.86 -7.50 -4.90
N ILE A 231 12.68 -6.61 -5.45
CA ILE A 231 13.35 -5.57 -4.65
C ILE A 231 12.78 -4.19 -5.03
N GLN A 232 12.51 -3.39 -4.02
CA GLN A 232 12.12 -1.99 -4.12
C GLN A 232 13.22 -1.13 -3.52
N ILE A 233 13.74 -0.17 -4.31
CA ILE A 233 14.81 0.73 -3.89
C ILE A 233 14.29 2.16 -3.95
N ARG A 234 14.45 2.93 -2.89
CA ARG A 234 14.01 4.32 -2.82
C ARG A 234 14.70 5.07 -1.68
N THR A 235 14.65 6.40 -1.72
CA THR A 235 15.14 7.20 -0.62
C THR A 235 14.18 7.17 0.57
N TYR A 236 14.65 7.58 1.76
CA TYR A 236 13.79 7.75 2.94
C TYR A 236 12.66 8.76 2.68
N GLU A 237 12.92 9.83 1.93
CA GLU A 237 11.89 10.81 1.56
C GLU A 237 10.83 10.19 0.64
N MET A 238 11.24 9.46 -0.40
CA MET A 238 10.33 8.71 -1.27
C MET A 238 9.53 7.68 -0.50
N HIS A 239 10.12 7.07 0.53
CA HIS A 239 9.41 6.12 1.39
C HIS A 239 8.31 6.81 2.19
N ARG A 240 8.58 7.97 2.79
CA ARG A 240 7.55 8.76 3.48
C ARG A 240 6.42 9.15 2.54
N THR A 241 6.74 9.63 1.34
CA THR A 241 5.74 9.95 0.31
C THR A 241 4.94 8.72 -0.10
N ALA A 242 5.58 7.55 -0.25
CA ALA A 242 4.90 6.31 -0.59
C ALA A 242 3.93 5.82 0.51
N GLU A 243 4.23 6.07 1.78
CA GLU A 243 3.40 5.65 2.92
C GLU A 243 2.25 6.65 3.20
N TYR A 244 2.53 7.94 3.15
CA TYR A 244 1.63 9.01 3.61
C TYR A 244 1.12 9.94 2.50
N GLY A 245 1.64 9.81 1.26
CA GLY A 245 1.22 10.60 0.10
C GLY A 245 1.30 12.10 0.36
N ILE A 246 0.23 12.81 0.07
CA ILE A 246 0.16 14.27 0.28
C ILE A 246 0.36 14.70 1.73
N ALA A 247 0.13 13.83 2.70
CA ALA A 247 0.35 14.11 4.13
C ALA A 247 1.82 14.00 4.54
N ALA A 248 2.70 13.46 3.69
CA ALA A 248 4.12 13.25 4.01
C ALA A 248 4.87 14.55 4.30
N HIS A 249 4.46 15.66 3.68
CA HIS A 249 5.10 16.97 3.78
C HIS A 249 4.43 17.90 4.82
N TRP A 250 3.37 17.43 5.48
CA TRP A 250 2.76 18.20 6.54
C TRP A 250 3.61 18.13 7.80
N LYS A 251 4.40 19.18 7.99
CA LYS A 251 5.02 19.44 9.28
C LYS A 251 3.97 20.11 10.16
N TYR A 252 3.67 19.50 11.31
CA TYR A 252 3.06 20.24 12.40
C TYR A 252 4.00 21.41 12.67
N LYS A 253 3.54 22.64 12.43
CA LYS A 253 4.19 23.81 13.01
C LYS A 253 3.84 23.73 14.48
N GLU A 254 4.75 23.21 15.29
CA GLU A 254 4.76 23.47 16.71
C GLU A 254 4.92 24.98 16.84
N SER A 255 3.85 25.65 17.26
CA SER A 255 3.84 27.04 17.66
C SER A 255 4.40 27.15 19.07
#